data_875ba0731d20c8f2320f866e9d93339c
#
_entry.id   875ba0731d20c8f2320f866e9d93339c
#
_cell.length_a   1.000
_cell.length_b   1.000
_cell.length_c   1.000
_cell.angle_alpha   90.00
_cell.angle_beta   90.00
_cell.angle_gamma   90.00
#
_symmetry.space_group_name_H-M   'P 1'
#
loop_
_entity.id
_entity.type
_entity.pdbx_description
1 polymer ?
#
loop_
_entity_poly.entity_id
_entity_poly.type
_entity_poly.pdbx_seq_one_letter_code
_entity_poly.pdbx_strand_id
1 'polypeptide(L)'
;MPPEIIKRIPYSFESDIWSLGCVLYEMCALKPPFNGLDRHQLGLNIIRGGYQQIPSNYSLELKKLVGKLLSMNPESRYSVKEILALPFIRNRIKKFLSEAVRKEEFSHTILHNQVN
;
A
#
# COMPACT_ATOMS: atom_id res chain seq x y z
N MET A 1 -4.67 10.96 8.09
CA MET A 1 -5.99 10.59 8.63
C MET A 1 -6.94 10.20 7.50
N PRO A 2 -7.63 9.04 7.58
CA PRO A 2 -8.61 8.67 6.58
C PRO A 2 -9.80 9.63 6.53
N PRO A 3 -10.49 9.72 5.37
CA PRO A 3 -11.65 10.61 5.23
C PRO A 3 -12.77 10.38 6.24
N GLU A 4 -13.05 9.12 6.57
CA GLU A 4 -14.11 8.78 7.53
C GLU A 4 -13.81 9.32 8.93
N ILE A 5 -12.54 9.36 9.34
CA ILE A 5 -12.12 9.90 10.63
C ILE A 5 -12.32 11.42 10.66
N ILE A 6 -11.99 12.10 9.57
CA ILE A 6 -12.20 13.54 9.44
C ILE A 6 -13.69 13.87 9.50
N LYS A 7 -14.53 13.03 8.91
CA LYS A 7 -15.99 13.13 8.96
C LYS A 7 -16.59 12.61 10.26
N ARG A 8 -15.78 12.20 11.22
CA ARG A 8 -16.19 11.66 12.53
C ARG A 8 -16.99 10.35 12.42
N ILE A 9 -16.70 9.57 11.38
CA ILE A 9 -17.22 8.20 11.26
C ILE A 9 -16.25 7.28 12.03
N PRO A 10 -16.75 6.25 12.75
CA PRO A 10 -15.89 5.39 13.55
C PRO A 10 -14.75 4.77 12.77
N TYR A 11 -13.59 4.65 13.43
CA TYR A 11 -12.40 3.99 12.89
C TYR A 11 -12.65 2.50 12.68
N SER A 12 -12.10 1.94 11.61
CA SER A 12 -12.28 0.53 11.25
C SER A 12 -11.04 0.00 10.50
N PHE A 13 -11.08 -1.27 10.10
CA PHE A 13 -10.03 -1.87 9.27
C PHE A 13 -9.85 -1.15 7.93
N GLU A 14 -10.95 -0.64 7.38
CA GLU A 14 -10.91 0.14 6.14
C GLU A 14 -10.10 1.43 6.28
N SER A 15 -10.04 1.97 7.50
CA SER A 15 -9.19 3.14 7.80
C SER A 15 -7.71 2.79 7.71
N ASP A 16 -7.32 1.60 8.19
CA ASP A 16 -5.95 1.10 8.07
C ASP A 16 -5.58 0.86 6.60
N ILE A 17 -6.52 0.37 5.81
CA ILE A 17 -6.32 0.16 4.37
C ILE A 17 -6.06 1.48 3.66
N TRP A 18 -6.78 2.54 4.00
CA TRP A 18 -6.54 3.88 3.45
C TRP A 18 -5.12 4.36 3.80
N SER A 19 -4.69 4.16 5.03
CA SER A 19 -3.33 4.52 5.48
C SER A 19 -2.27 3.74 4.70
N LEU A 20 -2.51 2.46 4.44
CA LEU A 20 -1.65 1.65 3.59
C LEU A 20 -1.56 2.23 2.17
N GLY A 21 -2.69 2.66 1.63
CA GLY A 21 -2.73 3.33 0.32
C GLY A 21 -1.88 4.59 0.27
N CYS A 22 -1.91 5.39 1.33
CA CYS A 22 -1.08 6.59 1.43
C CYS A 22 0.42 6.25 1.44
N VAL A 23 0.82 5.23 2.18
CA VAL A 23 2.21 4.77 2.23
C VAL A 23 2.65 4.27 0.85
N LEU A 24 1.84 3.45 0.22
CA LEU A 24 2.13 2.92 -1.12
C LEU A 24 2.26 4.06 -2.16
N TYR A 25 1.34 5.02 -2.12
CA TYR A 25 1.40 6.19 -3.00
C TYR A 25 2.71 6.95 -2.79
N GLU A 26 3.07 7.21 -1.53
CA GLU A 26 4.27 7.96 -1.18
C GLU A 26 5.54 7.24 -1.63
N MET A 27 5.57 5.93 -1.55
CA MET A 27 6.69 5.13 -2.06
C MET A 27 6.86 5.26 -3.57
N CYS A 28 5.75 5.39 -4.30
CA CYS A 28 5.78 5.53 -5.76
C CYS A 28 6.05 6.97 -6.21
N ALA A 29 5.39 7.93 -5.58
CA ALA A 29 5.40 9.34 -6.01
C ALA A 29 6.46 10.18 -5.30
N LEU A 30 7.03 9.67 -4.21
CA LEU A 30 8.00 10.35 -3.34
C LEU A 30 7.45 11.65 -2.73
N LYS A 31 6.14 11.70 -2.58
CA LYS A 31 5.40 12.79 -1.92
C LYS A 31 4.07 12.23 -1.42
N PRO A 32 3.47 12.84 -0.38
CA PRO A 32 2.16 12.38 0.09
C PRO A 32 1.06 12.62 -0.95
N PRO A 33 0.01 11.78 -0.98
CA PRO A 33 -1.12 11.98 -1.90
C PRO A 33 -1.93 13.23 -1.57
N PHE A 34 -1.96 13.61 -0.31
CA PHE A 34 -2.68 14.79 0.17
C PHE A 34 -1.75 15.65 1.00
N ASN A 35 -1.82 16.97 0.80
CA ASN A 35 -1.06 17.93 1.58
C ASN A 35 -1.91 19.17 1.82
N GLY A 36 -1.41 20.10 2.63
CA GLY A 36 -2.06 21.34 2.93
C GLY A 36 -1.15 22.21 3.80
N LEU A 37 -1.41 23.52 3.82
CA LEU A 37 -0.63 24.48 4.60
C LEU A 37 -0.77 24.23 6.11
N ASP A 38 -1.92 23.71 6.53
CA ASP A 38 -2.21 23.36 7.91
C ASP A 38 -3.13 22.13 7.94
N ARG A 39 -3.50 21.69 9.16
CA ARG A 39 -4.37 20.53 9.34
C ARG A 39 -5.75 20.71 8.73
N HIS A 40 -6.29 21.93 8.79
CA HIS A 40 -7.61 22.23 8.23
C HIS A 40 -7.59 22.08 6.71
N GLN A 41 -6.62 22.68 6.04
CA GLN A 41 -6.47 22.58 4.60
C GLN A 41 -6.19 21.13 4.16
N LEU A 42 -5.35 20.42 4.90
CA LEU A 42 -5.08 18.99 4.66
C LEU A 42 -6.35 18.18 4.75
N GLY A 43 -7.15 18.41 5.80
CA GLY A 43 -8.43 17.72 5.98
C GLY A 43 -9.40 17.96 4.83
N LEU A 44 -9.50 19.20 4.35
CA LEU A 44 -10.34 19.53 3.19
C LEU A 44 -9.87 18.80 1.93
N ASN A 45 -8.57 18.76 1.70
CA ASN A 45 -8.01 18.07 0.52
C ASN A 45 -8.28 16.56 0.57
N ILE A 46 -8.20 15.95 1.74
CA ILE A 46 -8.53 14.54 1.92
C ILE A 46 -10.02 14.29 1.63
N ILE A 47 -10.91 15.12 2.15
CA ILE A 47 -12.35 14.99 1.95
C ILE A 47 -12.72 15.15 0.47
N ARG A 48 -12.05 16.04 -0.27
CA ARG A 48 -12.26 16.21 -1.71
C ARG A 48 -11.78 15.01 -2.52
N GLY A 49 -10.84 14.24 -1.98
CA GLY A 49 -10.38 13.00 -2.61
C GLY A 49 -9.50 13.17 -3.84
N GLY A 50 -9.18 14.39 -4.24
CA GLY A 50 -8.35 14.65 -5.41
C GLY A 50 -6.88 14.47 -5.08
N TYR A 51 -6.19 13.63 -5.83
CA TYR A 51 -4.73 13.47 -5.74
C TYR A 51 -4.17 13.23 -7.13
N GLN A 52 -2.91 13.58 -7.31
CA GLN A 52 -2.22 13.39 -8.57
C GLN A 52 -1.88 11.90 -8.74
N GLN A 53 -2.09 11.36 -9.94
CA GLN A 53 -1.75 9.96 -10.23
C GLN A 53 -0.27 9.68 -9.98
N ILE A 54 0.06 8.43 -9.62
CA ILE A 54 1.46 8.00 -9.51
C ILE A 54 2.12 8.06 -10.89
N PRO A 55 3.47 8.16 -10.94
CA PRO A 55 4.19 8.28 -12.22
C PRO A 55 3.82 7.21 -13.23
N SER A 56 3.81 7.58 -14.52
CA SER A 56 3.36 6.72 -15.61
C SER A 56 4.21 5.48 -15.85
N ASN A 57 5.43 5.45 -15.30
CA ASN A 57 6.32 4.29 -15.39
C ASN A 57 5.88 3.10 -14.55
N TYR A 58 4.90 3.29 -13.64
CA TYR A 58 4.34 2.19 -12.87
C TYR A 58 3.22 1.51 -13.64
N SER A 59 2.98 0.22 -13.33
CA SER A 59 1.97 -0.58 -14.03
C SER A 59 0.55 -0.08 -13.77
N LEU A 60 -0.35 -0.39 -14.70
CA LEU A 60 -1.76 -0.07 -14.54
C LEU A 60 -2.36 -0.77 -13.32
N GLU A 61 -1.93 -2.00 -13.05
CA GLU A 61 -2.38 -2.78 -11.89
C GLU A 61 -2.04 -2.07 -10.58
N LEU A 62 -0.84 -1.51 -10.48
CA LEU A 62 -0.41 -0.76 -9.29
C LEU A 62 -1.22 0.54 -9.15
N LYS A 63 -1.47 1.24 -10.24
CA LYS A 63 -2.31 2.45 -10.24
C LYS A 63 -3.73 2.15 -9.78
N LYS A 64 -4.31 1.06 -10.24
CA LYS A 64 -5.65 0.61 -9.82
C LYS A 64 -5.68 0.25 -8.33
N LEU A 65 -4.64 -0.43 -7.84
CA LEU A 65 -4.53 -0.79 -6.43
C LEU A 65 -4.51 0.48 -5.56
N VAL A 66 -3.64 1.43 -5.88
CA VAL A 66 -3.57 2.71 -5.15
C VAL A 66 -4.94 3.39 -5.13
N GLY A 67 -5.60 3.47 -6.28
CA GLY A 67 -6.93 4.09 -6.39
C GLY A 67 -7.97 3.40 -5.52
N LYS A 68 -7.94 2.08 -5.45
CA LYS A 68 -8.87 1.32 -4.59
C LYS A 68 -8.61 1.55 -3.12
N LEU A 69 -7.34 1.58 -2.70
CA LEU A 69 -6.98 1.79 -1.30
C LEU A 69 -7.32 3.22 -0.84
N LEU A 70 -7.21 4.20 -1.73
CA LEU A 70 -7.51 5.60 -1.45
C LEU A 70 -8.95 6.00 -1.77
N SER A 71 -9.84 5.05 -1.99
CA SER A 71 -11.26 5.35 -2.22
C SER A 71 -11.85 6.10 -1.03
N MET A 72 -12.66 7.12 -1.32
CA MET A 72 -13.30 7.94 -0.30
C MET A 72 -14.27 7.13 0.55
N ASN A 73 -15.02 6.22 -0.08
CA ASN A 73 -15.91 5.31 0.61
C ASN A 73 -15.12 4.12 1.17
N PRO A 74 -15.09 3.94 2.51
CA PRO A 74 -14.36 2.82 3.10
C PRO A 74 -14.76 1.45 2.55
N GLU A 75 -16.03 1.26 2.23
CA GLU A 75 -16.56 0.00 1.70
C GLU A 75 -16.04 -0.33 0.29
N SER A 76 -15.60 0.69 -0.45
CA SER A 76 -15.05 0.52 -1.80
C SER A 76 -13.58 0.09 -1.79
N ARG A 77 -12.90 0.19 -0.66
CA ARG A 77 -11.50 -0.21 -0.53
C ARG A 77 -11.36 -1.72 -0.51
N TYR A 78 -10.25 -2.22 -1.04
CA TYR A 78 -9.93 -3.65 -0.92
C TYR A 78 -9.68 -4.01 0.55
N SER A 79 -10.13 -5.18 0.96
CA SER A 79 -9.69 -5.81 2.21
C SER A 79 -8.28 -6.38 2.04
N VAL A 80 -7.62 -6.72 3.14
CA VAL A 80 -6.31 -7.41 3.08
C VAL A 80 -6.42 -8.71 2.27
N LYS A 81 -7.49 -9.47 2.49
CA LYS A 81 -7.74 -10.72 1.75
C LYS A 81 -7.84 -10.47 0.24
N GLU A 82 -8.56 -9.43 -0.17
CA GLU A 82 -8.72 -9.07 -1.57
C GLU A 82 -7.38 -8.62 -2.19
N ILE A 83 -6.58 -7.83 -1.46
CA ILE A 83 -5.26 -7.41 -1.91
C ILE A 83 -4.37 -8.62 -2.14
N LEU A 84 -4.31 -9.54 -1.18
CA LEU A 84 -3.49 -10.75 -1.27
C LEU A 84 -3.97 -11.71 -2.37
N ALA A 85 -5.21 -11.60 -2.80
CA ALA A 85 -5.77 -12.40 -3.90
C ALA A 85 -5.49 -11.83 -5.28
N LEU A 86 -5.02 -10.59 -5.40
CA LEU A 86 -4.68 -9.99 -6.68
C LEU A 86 -3.54 -10.77 -7.35
N PRO A 87 -3.68 -11.18 -8.63
CA PRO A 87 -2.66 -12.00 -9.28
C PRO A 87 -1.26 -11.42 -9.24
N PHE A 88 -1.09 -10.13 -9.51
CA PHE A 88 0.25 -9.52 -9.51
C PHE A 88 0.86 -9.47 -8.11
N ILE A 89 0.05 -9.33 -7.06
CA ILE A 89 0.52 -9.38 -5.67
C ILE A 89 0.90 -10.81 -5.31
N ARG A 90 0.06 -11.79 -5.64
CA ARG A 90 0.35 -13.21 -5.38
C ARG A 90 1.64 -13.66 -6.05
N ASN A 91 1.85 -13.24 -7.30
CA ASN A 91 3.06 -13.58 -8.04
C ASN A 91 4.31 -12.97 -7.40
N ARG A 92 4.23 -11.72 -6.92
CA ARG A 92 5.32 -11.08 -6.22
C ARG A 92 5.63 -11.76 -4.90
N ILE A 93 4.61 -12.14 -4.15
CA ILE A 93 4.79 -12.86 -2.88
C ILE A 93 5.47 -14.21 -3.12
N LYS A 94 5.01 -14.98 -4.12
CA LYS A 94 5.60 -16.26 -4.47
C LYS A 94 7.08 -16.11 -4.85
N LYS A 95 7.39 -15.11 -5.65
CA LYS A 95 8.77 -14.82 -6.07
C LYS A 95 9.63 -14.46 -4.86
N PHE A 96 9.13 -13.58 -4.00
CA PHE A 96 9.84 -13.16 -2.79
C PHE A 96 10.12 -14.34 -1.86
N LEU A 97 9.13 -15.19 -1.63
CA LEU A 97 9.28 -16.37 -0.76
C LEU A 97 10.28 -17.36 -1.36
N SER A 98 10.26 -17.60 -2.66
CA SER A 98 11.22 -18.48 -3.33
C SER A 98 12.64 -17.95 -3.18
N GLU A 99 12.86 -16.67 -3.36
CA GLU A 99 14.16 -16.04 -3.19
C GLU A 99 14.64 -16.08 -1.74
N ALA A 100 13.74 -15.86 -0.78
CA ALA A 100 14.05 -15.93 0.65
C ALA A 100 14.47 -17.34 1.04
N VAL A 101 13.76 -18.37 0.57
CA VAL A 101 14.10 -19.78 0.82
C VAL A 101 15.46 -20.13 0.21
N ARG A 102 15.74 -19.69 -1.01
CA ARG A 102 17.04 -19.91 -1.65
C ARG A 102 18.18 -19.28 -0.86
N LYS A 103 18.01 -18.06 -0.38
CA LYS A 103 19.02 -17.37 0.44
C LYS A 103 19.27 -18.11 1.74
N GLU A 104 18.23 -18.60 2.38
CA GLU A 104 18.32 -19.36 3.63
C GLU A 104 19.05 -20.68 3.40
N GLU A 105 18.68 -21.42 2.37
CA GLU A 105 19.34 -22.67 2.01
C GLU A 105 20.82 -22.47 1.68
N PHE A 106 21.14 -21.42 0.92
CA PHE A 106 22.52 -21.10 0.56
C PHE A 106 23.35 -20.73 1.80
N SER A 107 22.80 -19.90 2.68
CA SER A 107 23.48 -19.52 3.94
C SER A 107 23.70 -20.74 4.84
N HIS A 108 22.71 -21.61 4.92
CA HIS A 108 22.81 -22.84 5.70
C HIS A 108 23.91 -23.77 5.15
N THR A 109 23.98 -23.92 3.84
CA THR A 109 25.02 -24.73 3.18
C THR A 109 26.41 -24.17 3.44
N ILE A 110 26.59 -22.87 3.35
CA ILE A 110 27.89 -22.20 3.62
C ILE A 110 28.31 -22.42 5.08
N LEU A 111 27.40 -22.21 6.03
CA LEU A 111 27.69 -22.42 7.45
C LEU A 111 28.06 -23.88 7.75
N HIS A 112 27.36 -24.83 7.14
CA HIS A 112 27.63 -26.23 7.30
C HIS A 112 29.02 -26.61 6.79
N ASN A 113 29.40 -26.08 5.63
CA ASN A 113 30.72 -26.31 5.05
C ASN A 113 31.84 -25.68 5.88
N GLN A 114 31.59 -24.57 6.57
CA GLN A 114 32.57 -23.91 7.43
C GLN A 114 32.80 -24.67 8.75
N VAL A 115 31.84 -25.43 9.20
CA VAL A 115 31.95 -26.20 10.45
C VAL A 115 32.80 -27.47 10.24
N ASN A 116 32.88 -27.94 9.01
CA ASN A 116 33.71 -29.10 8.66
C ASN A 116 35.15 -28.70 8.33
#